data_b9b2bf727852afe53cefb96d5b59c815
#
_entry.id   b9b2bf727852afe53cefb96d5b59c815
#
_cell.length_a   1.000
_cell.length_b   1.000
_cell.length_c   1.000
_cell.angle_alpha   90.00
_cell.angle_beta   90.00
_cell.angle_gamma   90.00
#
_symmetry.space_group_name_H-M   'P 1'
#
loop_
_entity.id
_entity.type
_entity.pdbx_description
1 polymer ?
#
loop_
_entity_poly.entity_id
_entity_poly.type
_entity_poly.pdbx_seq_one_letter_code
_entity_poly.pdbx_strand_id
1 'polypeptide(L)'
;MIITAMSNWKPAPGTLMEWHPTVSARVIADAAPLDAGSPTFLQQSHVQGFRAKQQRGGRHRAFLGVASEIDGDLDVPALTRALVRFVHRHDGLQTYFSTDDGNVVRRKVDSTAIAFEAVDGGDLAETADFEAYVIKRFETEATAVRWPGFAFGAVLRPGGFTMYYGCDHAFTDGASQVLAFSELVDLYQVEALDAAPSPYSTTDTEGFRSYARIEQERAMDYPVDSPLVREWLEVFTENGNKMPVFPLDLGLAPGQTAPVRPVEINVLDARSTELFDGICKSAGGRILSGIYAAVAIADYELAGSADYYGMSVLNNRGLGNFQLSQGWMCNFAPVAFHTAAATTFTELVPTAHAGHLRSKRLADVPVQSVLLAMLTSGVARGDVTASPNMLSYIDFRWFPGAGTAPYERAMEFTGEGETANASMWFNRDRHHLYLGSQTPDTLRAREQLARYHNHLVRIFTTVVDEGDYRIANPALGEKNVALANAAEDL
;
A
#
# COMPACT_ATOMS: atom_id res chain seq x y z
N MET A 1 11.04 3.44 -10.28
CA MET A 1 10.51 2.54 -9.20
C MET A 1 9.06 2.22 -9.53
N ILE A 2 8.65 0.96 -9.38
CA ILE A 2 7.26 0.52 -9.60
C ILE A 2 6.79 -0.35 -8.42
N ILE A 3 5.48 -0.36 -8.14
CA ILE A 3 4.86 -1.36 -7.27
C ILE A 3 4.35 -2.50 -8.13
N THR A 4 4.76 -3.72 -7.82
CA THR A 4 4.46 -4.91 -8.61
C THR A 4 4.11 -6.11 -7.73
N ALA A 5 3.75 -7.22 -8.34
CA ALA A 5 3.66 -8.49 -7.64
C ALA A 5 5.05 -9.09 -7.40
N MET A 6 5.20 -9.82 -6.29
CA MET A 6 6.43 -10.57 -6.02
C MET A 6 6.76 -11.55 -7.16
N SER A 7 5.75 -12.17 -7.77
CA SER A 7 5.90 -13.08 -8.91
C SER A 7 6.43 -12.42 -10.20
N ASN A 8 6.41 -11.10 -10.29
CA ASN A 8 6.98 -10.34 -11.41
C ASN A 8 8.46 -10.01 -11.20
N TRP A 9 8.98 -10.14 -9.98
CA TRP A 9 10.37 -9.91 -9.70
C TRP A 9 11.22 -11.09 -10.18
N LYS A 10 12.11 -10.83 -11.11
CA LYS A 10 12.96 -11.84 -11.77
C LYS A 10 14.43 -11.45 -11.64
N PRO A 11 15.00 -11.53 -10.42
CA PRO A 11 16.42 -11.19 -10.22
C PRO A 11 17.31 -12.19 -10.96
N ALA A 12 18.47 -11.69 -11.41
CA ALA A 12 19.49 -12.54 -11.99
C ALA A 12 20.03 -13.53 -10.93
N PRO A 13 20.34 -14.79 -11.29
CA PRO A 13 20.96 -15.77 -10.40
C PRO A 13 22.31 -15.30 -9.88
N GLY A 14 22.73 -15.82 -8.72
CA GLY A 14 24.01 -15.49 -8.09
C GLY A 14 24.15 -16.12 -6.72
N THR A 15 25.18 -15.70 -5.98
CA THR A 15 25.42 -16.15 -4.61
C THR A 15 24.59 -15.34 -3.63
N LEU A 16 23.82 -16.01 -2.79
CA LEU A 16 22.97 -15.38 -1.78
C LEU A 16 23.79 -14.99 -0.56
N MET A 17 23.65 -13.74 -0.13
CA MET A 17 24.15 -13.23 1.15
C MET A 17 22.99 -12.72 1.99
N GLU A 18 22.91 -13.15 3.25
CA GLU A 18 21.80 -12.83 4.15
C GLU A 18 22.28 -12.19 5.44
N TRP A 19 21.50 -11.24 5.95
CA TRP A 19 21.76 -10.63 7.24
C TRP A 19 20.78 -11.15 8.27
N HIS A 20 21.33 -11.73 9.34
CA HIS A 20 20.58 -12.21 10.48
C HIS A 20 21.06 -11.51 11.76
N PRO A 21 20.18 -11.33 12.77
CA PRO A 21 20.65 -10.90 14.09
C PRO A 21 21.70 -11.88 14.63
N THR A 22 22.74 -11.37 15.25
CA THR A 22 23.72 -12.22 15.96
C THR A 22 23.03 -13.03 17.06
N VAL A 23 23.63 -14.14 17.48
CA VAL A 23 23.09 -14.99 18.55
C VAL A 23 22.80 -14.15 19.82
N SER A 24 23.74 -13.27 20.21
CA SER A 24 23.57 -12.39 21.37
C SER A 24 22.40 -11.42 21.21
N ALA A 25 22.25 -10.82 20.02
CA ALA A 25 21.12 -9.93 19.74
C ALA A 25 19.78 -10.65 19.82
N ARG A 26 19.69 -11.89 19.34
CA ARG A 26 18.47 -12.72 19.44
C ARG A 26 18.10 -13.02 20.89
N VAL A 27 19.06 -13.44 21.71
CA VAL A 27 18.84 -13.74 23.13
C VAL A 27 18.31 -12.52 23.87
N ILE A 28 18.88 -11.34 23.61
CA ILE A 28 18.42 -10.09 24.22
C ILE A 28 17.04 -9.70 23.71
N ALA A 29 16.79 -9.88 22.41
CA ALA A 29 15.49 -9.59 21.82
C ALA A 29 14.38 -10.50 22.39
N ASP A 30 14.63 -11.79 22.57
CA ASP A 30 13.67 -12.74 23.15
C ASP A 30 13.30 -12.39 24.61
N ALA A 31 14.20 -11.72 25.33
CA ALA A 31 14.01 -11.24 26.69
C ALA A 31 13.57 -9.76 26.76
N ALA A 32 13.27 -9.14 25.62
CA ALA A 32 12.97 -7.70 25.56
C ALA A 32 11.77 -7.33 26.45
N PRO A 33 11.86 -6.24 27.21
CA PRO A 33 10.79 -5.79 28.10
C PRO A 33 9.60 -5.27 27.31
N LEU A 34 8.47 -5.14 27.99
CA LEU A 34 7.31 -4.41 27.47
C LEU A 34 7.67 -2.95 27.26
N ASP A 35 7.28 -2.41 26.11
CA ASP A 35 7.33 -0.99 25.84
C ASP A 35 6.14 -0.28 26.50
N ALA A 36 6.38 0.90 27.06
CA ALA A 36 5.36 1.66 27.79
C ALA A 36 4.21 2.18 26.91
N GLY A 37 4.42 2.28 25.58
CA GLY A 37 3.42 2.77 24.65
C GLY A 37 2.58 1.65 24.04
N SER A 38 1.30 1.90 23.81
CA SER A 38 0.42 0.97 23.10
C SER A 38 0.76 0.94 21.59
N PRO A 39 0.53 -0.20 20.92
CA PRO A 39 0.56 -0.26 19.45
C PRO A 39 -0.50 0.66 18.83
N THR A 40 -0.31 1.06 17.57
CA THR A 40 -1.39 1.72 16.80
C THR A 40 -2.56 0.77 16.59
N PHE A 41 -3.72 1.32 16.22
CA PHE A 41 -4.89 0.51 15.90
C PHE A 41 -4.60 -0.47 14.75
N LEU A 42 -3.94 -0.01 13.70
CA LEU A 42 -3.59 -0.87 12.56
C LEU A 42 -2.64 -2.00 12.96
N GLN A 43 -1.65 -1.72 13.80
CA GLN A 43 -0.76 -2.75 14.34
C GLN A 43 -1.50 -3.78 15.17
N GLN A 44 -2.40 -3.33 16.05
CA GLN A 44 -3.22 -4.23 16.88
C GLN A 44 -4.10 -5.15 16.01
N SER A 45 -4.83 -4.57 15.07
CA SER A 45 -5.70 -5.29 14.14
C SER A 45 -4.91 -6.31 13.29
N HIS A 46 -3.76 -5.89 12.77
CA HIS A 46 -2.88 -6.73 11.97
C HIS A 46 -2.35 -7.95 12.75
N VAL A 47 -1.82 -7.72 13.96
CA VAL A 47 -1.28 -8.80 14.80
C VAL A 47 -2.38 -9.77 15.25
N GLN A 48 -3.59 -9.26 15.56
CA GLN A 48 -4.74 -10.10 15.87
C GLN A 48 -5.15 -10.95 14.65
N GLY A 49 -5.21 -10.34 13.47
CA GLY A 49 -5.49 -11.02 12.20
C GLY A 49 -4.45 -12.09 11.86
N PHE A 50 -3.16 -11.77 12.01
CA PHE A 50 -2.07 -12.72 11.86
C PHE A 50 -2.24 -13.95 12.74
N ARG A 51 -2.50 -13.77 14.05
CA ARG A 51 -2.69 -14.86 15.00
C ARG A 51 -3.91 -15.70 14.68
N ALA A 52 -5.03 -15.07 14.36
CA ALA A 52 -6.26 -15.77 13.97
C ALA A 52 -6.03 -16.61 12.69
N LYS A 53 -5.24 -16.12 11.75
CA LYS A 53 -4.86 -16.84 10.52
C LYS A 53 -3.93 -18.01 10.83
N GLN A 54 -2.92 -17.81 11.68
CA GLN A 54 -1.98 -18.83 12.10
C GLN A 54 -2.69 -19.99 12.83
N GLN A 55 -3.63 -19.70 13.73
CA GLN A 55 -4.45 -20.71 14.44
C GLN A 55 -5.24 -21.59 13.48
N ARG A 56 -5.61 -21.08 12.30
CA ARG A 56 -6.30 -21.81 11.23
C ARG A 56 -5.35 -22.47 10.22
N GLY A 57 -4.04 -22.46 10.50
CA GLY A 57 -3.02 -23.05 9.60
C GLY A 57 -2.75 -22.24 8.33
N GLY A 58 -3.19 -20.99 8.26
CA GLY A 58 -2.94 -20.10 7.13
C GLY A 58 -1.52 -19.53 7.12
N ARG A 59 -1.01 -19.19 5.92
CA ARG A 59 0.30 -18.58 5.74
C ARG A 59 0.24 -17.07 5.99
N HIS A 60 1.32 -16.52 6.54
CA HIS A 60 1.52 -15.08 6.63
C HIS A 60 1.98 -14.54 5.29
N ARG A 61 1.26 -13.55 4.73
CA ARG A 61 1.58 -12.88 3.48
C ARG A 61 1.36 -11.37 3.53
N ALA A 62 1.25 -10.82 4.73
CA ALA A 62 1.07 -9.40 4.94
C ALA A 62 2.43 -8.72 5.19
N PHE A 63 3.33 -8.85 4.22
CA PHE A 63 4.60 -8.14 4.16
C PHE A 63 4.63 -7.24 2.92
N LEU A 64 5.47 -6.22 2.98
CA LEU A 64 5.90 -5.43 1.85
C LEU A 64 7.39 -5.65 1.64
N GLY A 65 7.83 -5.59 0.40
CA GLY A 65 9.24 -5.73 0.07
C GLY A 65 9.67 -4.75 -1.00
N VAL A 66 10.98 -4.56 -1.11
CA VAL A 66 11.61 -3.77 -2.15
C VAL A 66 12.91 -4.43 -2.55
N ALA A 67 13.22 -4.40 -3.84
CA ALA A 67 14.49 -4.87 -4.35
C ALA A 67 14.97 -4.02 -5.51
N SER A 68 16.29 -3.93 -5.67
CA SER A 68 16.91 -3.29 -6.83
C SER A 68 18.31 -3.80 -7.09
N GLU A 69 18.74 -3.60 -8.31
CA GLU A 69 20.12 -3.86 -8.76
C GLU A 69 21.02 -2.67 -8.48
N ILE A 70 22.19 -2.97 -7.89
CA ILE A 70 23.22 -2.00 -7.56
C ILE A 70 24.50 -2.42 -8.31
N ASP A 71 25.11 -1.47 -8.99
CA ASP A 71 26.35 -1.67 -9.76
C ASP A 71 27.56 -1.71 -8.80
N GLY A 72 28.57 -2.49 -9.14
CA GLY A 72 29.79 -2.67 -8.37
C GLY A 72 29.72 -3.87 -7.40
N ASP A 73 30.90 -4.33 -6.98
CA ASP A 73 30.99 -5.46 -6.06
C ASP A 73 30.50 -5.07 -4.66
N LEU A 74 29.85 -6.02 -3.97
CA LEU A 74 29.31 -5.78 -2.64
C LEU A 74 30.43 -5.73 -1.57
N ASP A 75 30.51 -4.62 -0.83
CA ASP A 75 31.22 -4.54 0.45
C ASP A 75 30.30 -5.02 1.59
N VAL A 76 30.42 -6.29 1.96
CA VAL A 76 29.59 -6.92 3.00
C VAL A 76 29.72 -6.21 4.36
N PRO A 77 30.92 -5.88 4.87
CA PRO A 77 31.07 -5.08 6.09
C PRO A 77 30.37 -3.72 6.03
N ALA A 78 30.48 -3.01 4.91
CA ALA A 78 29.83 -1.71 4.74
C ALA A 78 28.30 -1.83 4.76
N LEU A 79 27.73 -2.81 4.06
CA LEU A 79 26.29 -3.03 4.06
C LEU A 79 25.79 -3.48 5.45
N THR A 80 26.57 -4.24 6.19
CA THR A 80 26.26 -4.59 7.59
C THR A 80 26.18 -3.35 8.47
N ARG A 81 27.14 -2.41 8.35
CA ARG A 81 27.10 -1.14 9.10
C ARG A 81 25.91 -0.27 8.68
N ALA A 82 25.63 -0.19 7.39
CA ALA A 82 24.48 0.53 6.86
C ALA A 82 23.15 0.01 7.44
N LEU A 83 22.96 -1.31 7.48
CA LEU A 83 21.77 -1.94 8.06
C LEU A 83 21.64 -1.62 9.56
N VAL A 84 22.74 -1.73 10.33
CA VAL A 84 22.74 -1.40 11.76
C VAL A 84 22.36 0.08 11.97
N ARG A 85 22.93 1.00 11.19
CA ARG A 85 22.59 2.44 11.26
C ARG A 85 21.14 2.70 10.93
N PHE A 86 20.59 2.07 9.89
CA PHE A 86 19.20 2.15 9.51
C PHE A 86 18.26 1.70 10.63
N VAL A 87 18.49 0.54 11.23
CA VAL A 87 17.67 0.03 12.35
C VAL A 87 17.79 0.91 13.59
N HIS A 88 19.00 1.44 13.90
CA HIS A 88 19.17 2.38 15.02
C HIS A 88 18.39 3.67 14.86
N ARG A 89 18.27 4.16 13.63
CA ARG A 89 17.54 5.41 13.35
C ARG A 89 16.02 5.26 13.50
N HIS A 90 15.47 4.08 13.24
CA HIS A 90 14.04 3.84 13.19
C HIS A 90 13.56 2.97 14.36
N ASP A 91 13.10 3.61 15.41
CA ASP A 91 12.72 2.96 16.67
C ASP A 91 11.58 1.94 16.53
N GLY A 92 10.72 2.07 15.51
CA GLY A 92 9.70 1.08 15.14
C GLY A 92 10.31 -0.28 14.75
N LEU A 93 11.45 -0.29 14.04
CA LEU A 93 12.16 -1.50 13.64
C LEU A 93 12.91 -2.18 14.81
N GLN A 94 13.00 -1.52 15.95
CA GLN A 94 13.57 -2.06 17.19
C GLN A 94 12.51 -2.76 18.06
N THR A 95 11.32 -2.98 17.54
CA THR A 95 10.18 -3.51 18.28
C THR A 95 9.60 -4.76 17.64
N TYR A 96 8.83 -5.51 18.42
CA TYR A 96 7.96 -6.59 17.97
C TYR A 96 6.76 -6.73 18.93
N PHE A 97 5.79 -7.58 18.58
CA PHE A 97 4.54 -7.71 19.33
C PHE A 97 4.42 -9.08 19.99
N SER A 98 3.92 -9.08 21.20
CA SER A 98 3.50 -10.27 21.94
C SER A 98 2.05 -10.11 22.42
N THR A 99 1.50 -11.13 23.10
CA THR A 99 0.20 -11.01 23.75
C THR A 99 0.40 -11.08 25.25
N ASP A 100 -0.28 -10.20 25.96
CA ASP A 100 -0.37 -10.21 27.41
C ASP A 100 -1.85 -10.10 27.80
N ASP A 101 -2.34 -11.06 28.56
CA ASP A 101 -3.78 -11.19 28.92
C ASP A 101 -4.75 -11.02 27.74
N GLY A 102 -4.38 -11.55 26.56
CA GLY A 102 -5.18 -11.45 25.34
C GLY A 102 -5.00 -10.16 24.54
N ASN A 103 -4.33 -9.15 25.09
CA ASN A 103 -4.06 -7.88 24.42
C ASN A 103 -2.75 -7.93 23.64
N VAL A 104 -2.71 -7.25 22.51
CA VAL A 104 -1.46 -7.03 21.75
C VAL A 104 -0.64 -5.99 22.47
N VAL A 105 0.57 -6.35 22.85
CA VAL A 105 1.55 -5.47 23.50
C VAL A 105 2.83 -5.39 22.69
N ARG A 106 3.48 -4.22 22.74
CA ARG A 106 4.74 -3.99 22.07
C ARG A 106 5.90 -4.29 23.01
N ARG A 107 6.94 -4.96 22.50
CA ARG A 107 8.22 -5.16 23.17
C ARG A 107 9.30 -4.37 22.47
N LYS A 108 10.25 -3.84 23.21
CA LYS A 108 11.33 -3.04 22.67
C LYS A 108 12.69 -3.69 22.96
N VAL A 109 13.44 -3.96 21.90
CA VAL A 109 14.81 -4.43 21.97
C VAL A 109 15.72 -3.26 22.35
N ASP A 110 16.69 -3.51 23.22
CA ASP A 110 17.72 -2.52 23.56
C ASP A 110 18.52 -2.16 22.32
N SER A 111 18.60 -0.87 22.01
CA SER A 111 19.35 -0.41 20.83
C SER A 111 20.82 -0.79 20.84
N THR A 112 21.45 -0.89 22.01
CA THR A 112 22.85 -1.31 22.16
C THR A 112 23.09 -2.79 21.80
N ALA A 113 22.05 -3.60 21.76
CA ALA A 113 22.09 -5.01 21.40
C ALA A 113 21.87 -5.27 19.90
N ILE A 114 21.54 -4.25 19.13
CA ILE A 114 21.27 -4.39 17.69
C ILE A 114 22.57 -4.70 16.96
N ALA A 115 22.70 -5.93 16.51
CA ALA A 115 23.83 -6.40 15.74
C ALA A 115 23.39 -7.48 14.75
N PHE A 116 23.93 -7.39 13.53
CA PHE A 116 23.67 -8.35 12.46
C PHE A 116 24.97 -8.98 11.98
N GLU A 117 24.88 -10.21 11.53
CA GLU A 117 25.94 -10.96 10.85
C GLU A 117 25.49 -11.33 9.44
N ALA A 118 26.42 -11.24 8.50
CA ALA A 118 26.19 -11.70 7.14
C ALA A 118 26.50 -13.20 7.06
N VAL A 119 25.60 -13.94 6.45
CA VAL A 119 25.67 -15.40 6.28
C VAL A 119 25.61 -15.73 4.81
N ASP A 120 26.52 -16.57 4.33
CA ASP A 120 26.49 -17.12 2.98
C ASP A 120 25.32 -18.12 2.87
N GLY A 121 24.35 -17.82 2.05
CA GLY A 121 23.18 -18.65 1.77
C GLY A 121 23.37 -19.65 0.63
N GLY A 122 24.55 -19.65 0.00
CA GLY A 122 24.88 -20.50 -1.14
C GLY A 122 24.46 -19.96 -2.50
N ASP A 123 24.79 -20.71 -3.53
CA ASP A 123 24.48 -20.35 -4.91
C ASP A 123 23.04 -20.71 -5.28
N LEU A 124 22.36 -19.77 -5.88
CA LEU A 124 21.03 -19.96 -6.50
C LEU A 124 21.19 -19.89 -8.02
N ALA A 125 21.07 -21.04 -8.66
CA ALA A 125 21.34 -21.18 -10.09
C ALA A 125 20.18 -20.72 -10.97
N GLU A 126 18.93 -20.81 -10.45
CA GLU A 126 17.73 -20.50 -11.20
C GLU A 126 16.93 -19.37 -10.54
N THR A 127 16.41 -18.44 -11.33
CA THR A 127 15.57 -17.32 -10.85
C THR A 127 14.34 -17.81 -10.07
N ALA A 128 13.71 -18.90 -10.52
CA ALA A 128 12.52 -19.43 -9.85
C ALA A 128 12.82 -19.99 -8.45
N ASP A 129 13.97 -20.60 -8.24
CA ASP A 129 14.39 -21.09 -6.92
C ASP A 129 14.64 -19.91 -5.97
N PHE A 130 15.25 -18.84 -6.47
CA PHE A 130 15.46 -17.62 -5.72
C PHE A 130 14.14 -16.95 -5.33
N GLU A 131 13.20 -16.78 -6.26
CA GLU A 131 11.88 -16.22 -6.00
C GLU A 131 11.17 -17.02 -4.89
N ALA A 132 11.09 -18.33 -5.02
CA ALA A 132 10.46 -19.22 -4.04
C ALA A 132 11.15 -19.13 -2.67
N TYR A 133 12.48 -19.04 -2.65
CA TYR A 133 13.27 -18.90 -1.43
C TYR A 133 12.97 -17.59 -0.70
N VAL A 134 13.01 -16.45 -1.39
CA VAL A 134 12.78 -15.15 -0.77
C VAL A 134 11.33 -15.00 -0.30
N ILE A 135 10.35 -15.49 -1.05
CA ILE A 135 8.95 -15.53 -0.61
C ILE A 135 8.83 -16.30 0.72
N LYS A 136 9.41 -17.49 0.78
CA LYS A 136 9.40 -18.31 2.01
C LYS A 136 10.09 -17.59 3.17
N ARG A 137 11.19 -16.92 2.89
CA ARG A 137 11.94 -16.16 3.90
C ARG A 137 11.08 -15.01 4.45
N PHE A 138 10.43 -14.24 3.58
CA PHE A 138 9.53 -13.17 4.02
C PHE A 138 8.33 -13.71 4.81
N GLU A 139 7.71 -14.81 4.38
CA GLU A 139 6.62 -15.45 5.12
C GLU A 139 7.01 -15.91 6.54
N THR A 140 8.29 -16.24 6.76
CA THR A 140 8.77 -16.82 8.02
C THR A 140 9.55 -15.85 8.91
N GLU A 141 10.22 -14.87 8.34
CA GLU A 141 11.09 -13.94 9.06
C GLU A 141 10.50 -12.52 9.16
N ALA A 142 9.88 -11.99 8.08
CA ALA A 142 9.23 -10.68 8.10
C ALA A 142 7.88 -10.77 8.81
N THR A 143 7.88 -10.94 10.13
CA THR A 143 6.68 -11.13 10.96
C THR A 143 6.64 -10.17 12.14
N ALA A 144 5.46 -9.66 12.47
CA ALA A 144 5.28 -8.70 13.56
C ALA A 144 5.56 -9.28 14.96
N VAL A 145 5.55 -10.61 15.13
CA VAL A 145 5.62 -11.29 16.44
C VAL A 145 7.01 -11.76 16.83
N ARG A 146 8.02 -11.38 16.08
CA ARG A 146 9.44 -11.72 16.30
C ARG A 146 10.31 -10.55 15.86
N TRP A 147 11.42 -10.32 16.56
CA TRP A 147 12.45 -9.38 16.11
C TRP A 147 13.58 -10.10 15.36
N PRO A 148 14.08 -9.51 14.26
CA PRO A 148 13.53 -8.33 13.57
C PRO A 148 12.25 -8.69 12.80
N GLY A 149 11.35 -7.71 12.65
CA GLY A 149 10.14 -7.85 11.85
C GLY A 149 10.39 -7.71 10.34
N PHE A 150 11.63 -7.96 9.89
CA PHE A 150 12.05 -7.86 8.50
C PHE A 150 13.08 -8.93 8.14
N ALA A 151 13.24 -9.19 6.84
CA ALA A 151 14.32 -9.96 6.26
C ALA A 151 15.09 -9.09 5.27
N PHE A 152 16.42 -9.19 5.29
CA PHE A 152 17.32 -8.40 4.46
C PHE A 152 18.39 -9.30 3.82
N GLY A 153 18.69 -9.05 2.54
CA GLY A 153 19.68 -9.84 1.83
C GLY A 153 20.14 -9.21 0.52
N ALA A 154 21.11 -9.86 -0.09
CA ALA A 154 21.63 -9.53 -1.41
C ALA A 154 21.93 -10.78 -2.23
N VAL A 155 21.85 -10.66 -3.56
CA VAL A 155 22.33 -11.67 -4.52
C VAL A 155 23.52 -11.10 -5.24
N LEU A 156 24.67 -11.73 -5.04
CA LEU A 156 25.95 -11.30 -5.58
C LEU A 156 26.17 -11.89 -6.97
N ARG A 157 26.69 -11.09 -7.87
CA ARG A 157 27.13 -11.49 -9.21
C ARG A 157 28.32 -10.62 -9.64
N PRO A 158 29.08 -11.04 -10.65
CA PRO A 158 30.20 -10.25 -11.15
C PRO A 158 29.73 -8.84 -11.57
N GLY A 159 30.32 -7.81 -10.97
CA GLY A 159 30.10 -6.39 -11.30
C GLY A 159 28.80 -5.79 -10.76
N GLY A 160 28.05 -6.49 -9.89
CA GLY A 160 26.86 -5.96 -9.26
C GLY A 160 26.21 -6.91 -8.27
N PHE A 161 25.18 -6.42 -7.58
CA PHE A 161 24.36 -7.22 -6.70
C PHE A 161 22.91 -6.72 -6.68
N THR A 162 21.98 -7.60 -6.37
CA THR A 162 20.59 -7.22 -6.12
C THR A 162 20.39 -7.16 -4.60
N MET A 163 20.10 -5.99 -4.07
CA MET A 163 19.70 -5.81 -2.66
C MET A 163 18.19 -5.99 -2.53
N TYR A 164 17.74 -6.73 -1.51
CA TYR A 164 16.33 -6.87 -1.19
C TYR A 164 16.06 -6.71 0.30
N TYR A 165 14.91 -6.11 0.60
CA TYR A 165 14.40 -5.87 1.95
C TYR A 165 12.92 -6.18 1.99
N GLY A 166 12.48 -7.03 2.91
CA GLY A 166 11.08 -7.33 3.14
C GLY A 166 10.71 -7.13 4.61
N CYS A 167 9.60 -6.46 4.87
CA CYS A 167 9.19 -6.07 6.21
C CYS A 167 7.72 -6.39 6.44
N ASP A 168 7.38 -6.89 7.65
CA ASP A 168 5.99 -7.07 8.06
C ASP A 168 5.22 -5.74 8.00
N HIS A 169 4.00 -5.77 7.50
CA HIS A 169 3.20 -4.57 7.31
C HIS A 169 2.94 -3.78 8.61
N ALA A 170 3.10 -4.42 9.78
CA ALA A 170 3.02 -3.70 11.06
C ALA A 170 4.11 -2.62 11.25
N PHE A 171 5.22 -2.71 10.51
CA PHE A 171 6.37 -1.81 10.63
C PHE A 171 6.59 -0.95 9.39
N THR A 172 5.76 -1.07 8.38
CA THR A 172 5.97 -0.41 7.08
C THR A 172 4.66 -0.10 6.37
N ASP A 173 4.72 0.82 5.43
CA ASP A 173 3.72 1.08 4.39
C ASP A 173 4.44 1.31 3.04
N GLY A 174 3.71 1.50 1.94
CA GLY A 174 4.31 1.73 0.64
C GLY A 174 5.33 2.88 0.63
N ALA A 175 5.02 4.00 1.26
CA ALA A 175 5.97 5.12 1.37
C ALA A 175 7.21 4.74 2.20
N SER A 176 7.04 3.99 3.29
CA SER A 176 8.15 3.50 4.11
C SER A 176 9.08 2.57 3.34
N GLN A 177 8.56 1.72 2.46
CA GLN A 177 9.41 0.81 1.66
C GLN A 177 10.33 1.60 0.72
N VAL A 178 9.78 2.61 0.06
CA VAL A 178 10.57 3.49 -0.81
C VAL A 178 11.65 4.24 -0.02
N LEU A 179 11.27 4.78 1.14
CA LEU A 179 12.19 5.49 2.03
C LEU A 179 13.28 4.56 2.58
N ALA A 180 12.91 3.34 3.01
CA ALA A 180 13.85 2.34 3.51
C ALA A 180 14.90 1.98 2.46
N PHE A 181 14.45 1.72 1.22
CA PHE A 181 15.36 1.40 0.13
C PHE A 181 16.32 2.56 -0.16
N SER A 182 15.80 3.76 -0.33
CA SER A 182 16.62 4.94 -0.63
C SER A 182 17.65 5.22 0.46
N GLU A 183 17.24 5.10 1.73
CA GLU A 183 18.14 5.31 2.87
C GLU A 183 19.20 4.21 3.00
N LEU A 184 18.83 2.93 2.81
CA LEU A 184 19.79 1.82 2.83
C LEU A 184 20.84 1.96 1.74
N VAL A 185 20.46 2.37 0.53
CA VAL A 185 21.40 2.62 -0.57
C VAL A 185 22.33 3.79 -0.23
N ASP A 186 21.81 4.90 0.30
CA ASP A 186 22.61 6.05 0.69
C ASP A 186 23.60 5.71 1.82
N LEU A 187 23.12 5.06 2.86
CA LEU A 187 23.98 4.60 3.97
C LEU A 187 25.06 3.63 3.49
N TYR A 188 24.74 2.72 2.58
CA TYR A 188 25.73 1.82 1.98
C TYR A 188 26.78 2.59 1.20
N GLN A 189 26.40 3.54 0.38
CA GLN A 189 27.35 4.37 -0.37
C GLN A 189 28.28 5.18 0.54
N VAL A 190 27.75 5.70 1.64
CA VAL A 190 28.55 6.37 2.69
C VAL A 190 29.58 5.41 3.30
N GLU A 191 29.16 4.20 3.65
CA GLU A 191 30.01 3.21 4.34
C GLU A 191 31.03 2.51 3.42
N ALA A 192 30.68 2.30 2.14
CA ALA A 192 31.51 1.55 1.19
C ALA A 192 32.41 2.48 0.36
N LEU A 193 31.96 3.69 0.02
CA LEU A 193 32.60 4.58 -0.95
C LEU A 193 33.08 5.90 -0.33
N ASP A 194 32.93 6.07 0.98
CA ASP A 194 33.18 7.33 1.69
C ASP A 194 32.43 8.53 1.06
N ALA A 195 31.23 8.25 0.51
CA ALA A 195 30.40 9.24 -0.10
C ALA A 195 29.85 10.22 0.94
N ALA A 196 29.57 11.47 0.54
CA ALA A 196 28.88 12.40 1.43
C ALA A 196 27.42 11.92 1.65
N PRO A 197 26.95 11.86 2.91
CA PRO A 197 25.58 11.42 3.19
C PRO A 197 24.56 12.40 2.61
N SER A 198 23.47 11.87 2.11
CA SER A 198 22.37 12.68 1.62
C SER A 198 21.60 13.34 2.78
N PRO A 199 20.95 14.51 2.54
CA PRO A 199 20.16 15.18 3.58
C PRO A 199 19.08 14.28 4.20
N TYR A 200 18.45 13.41 3.42
CA TYR A 200 17.38 12.54 3.90
C TYR A 200 17.87 11.42 4.84
N SER A 201 19.14 11.00 4.79
CA SER A 201 19.72 10.02 5.73
C SER A 201 20.29 10.68 6.99
N THR A 202 20.44 12.00 7.00
CA THR A 202 21.02 12.77 8.12
C THR A 202 20.01 13.69 8.81
N THR A 203 18.91 14.08 8.16
CA THR A 203 17.86 14.91 8.76
C THR A 203 17.17 14.14 9.89
N ASP A 204 17.02 14.78 11.03
CA ASP A 204 16.28 14.21 12.16
C ASP A 204 14.84 13.91 11.76
N THR A 205 14.34 12.78 12.24
CA THR A 205 12.96 12.35 12.08
C THR A 205 12.43 11.80 13.40
N GLU A 206 11.15 12.00 13.68
CA GLU A 206 10.53 11.40 14.85
C GLU A 206 10.36 9.90 14.68
N GLY A 207 10.49 9.14 15.79
CA GLY A 207 10.29 7.71 15.78
C GLY A 207 8.81 7.32 15.69
N PHE A 208 8.55 6.12 15.17
CA PHE A 208 7.19 5.58 15.04
C PHE A 208 6.44 5.47 16.37
N ARG A 209 7.16 5.31 17.48
CA ARG A 209 6.56 5.28 18.83
C ARG A 209 5.89 6.63 19.19
N SER A 210 6.47 7.75 18.76
CA SER A 210 5.84 9.08 18.89
C SER A 210 4.56 9.16 18.05
N TYR A 211 4.58 8.62 16.82
CA TYR A 211 3.39 8.54 15.96
C TYR A 211 2.26 7.72 16.63
N ALA A 212 2.59 6.55 17.19
CA ALA A 212 1.62 5.71 17.89
C ALA A 212 0.95 6.42 19.09
N ARG A 213 1.73 7.22 19.84
CA ARG A 213 1.19 8.06 20.93
C ARG A 213 0.26 9.15 20.40
N ILE A 214 0.67 9.85 19.34
CA ILE A 214 -0.15 10.91 18.71
C ILE A 214 -1.47 10.33 18.17
N GLU A 215 -1.45 9.16 17.54
CA GLU A 215 -2.68 8.50 17.07
C GLU A 215 -3.67 8.26 18.21
N GLN A 216 -3.18 7.80 19.36
CA GLN A 216 -4.01 7.54 20.53
C GLN A 216 -4.55 8.83 21.17
N GLU A 217 -3.71 9.84 21.30
CA GLU A 217 -4.13 11.15 21.79
C GLU A 217 -5.22 11.74 20.89
N ARG A 218 -5.03 11.68 19.57
CA ARG A 218 -6.05 12.11 18.60
C ARG A 218 -7.35 11.32 18.70
N ALA A 219 -7.30 10.02 18.98
CA ALA A 219 -8.53 9.24 19.15
C ALA A 219 -9.37 9.73 20.33
N MET A 220 -8.75 10.29 21.37
CA MET A 220 -9.47 10.91 22.49
C MET A 220 -10.11 12.25 22.12
N ASP A 221 -9.53 12.99 21.17
CA ASP A 221 -10.06 14.26 20.67
C ASP A 221 -11.32 14.08 19.78
N TYR A 222 -11.56 12.86 19.30
CA TYR A 222 -12.69 12.51 18.44
C TYR A 222 -13.61 11.46 19.08
N PRO A 223 -14.37 11.83 20.13
CA PRO A 223 -15.38 10.95 20.70
C PRO A 223 -16.51 10.66 19.68
N VAL A 224 -17.31 9.65 19.97
CA VAL A 224 -18.37 9.11 19.07
C VAL A 224 -19.35 10.17 18.58
N ASP A 225 -19.58 11.22 19.38
CA ASP A 225 -20.51 12.31 19.12
C ASP A 225 -19.83 13.56 18.52
N SER A 226 -18.54 13.49 18.19
CA SER A 226 -17.86 14.61 17.54
C SER A 226 -18.42 14.90 16.13
N PRO A 227 -18.40 16.17 15.68
CA PRO A 227 -18.97 16.53 14.38
C PRO A 227 -18.38 15.75 13.20
N LEU A 228 -17.05 15.55 13.18
CA LEU A 228 -16.39 14.82 12.08
C LEU A 228 -16.68 13.32 12.12
N VAL A 229 -16.83 12.71 13.30
CA VAL A 229 -17.28 11.31 13.40
C VAL A 229 -18.69 11.17 12.87
N ARG A 230 -19.60 12.09 13.23
CA ARG A 230 -20.97 12.09 12.67
C ARG A 230 -20.99 12.26 11.16
N GLU A 231 -20.23 13.20 10.61
CA GLU A 231 -20.11 13.39 9.16
C GLU A 231 -19.60 12.12 8.46
N TRP A 232 -18.66 11.41 9.08
CA TRP A 232 -18.15 10.14 8.57
C TRP A 232 -19.25 9.06 8.57
N LEU A 233 -20.04 8.97 9.67
CA LEU A 233 -21.16 8.05 9.79
C LEU A 233 -22.30 8.40 8.81
N GLU A 234 -22.55 9.67 8.50
CA GLU A 234 -23.50 10.09 7.48
C GLU A 234 -23.14 9.51 6.12
N VAL A 235 -21.86 9.66 5.68
CA VAL A 235 -21.38 9.06 4.42
C VAL A 235 -21.61 7.54 4.41
N PHE A 236 -21.32 6.86 5.51
CA PHE A 236 -21.50 5.42 5.61
C PHE A 236 -23.00 5.03 5.55
N THR A 237 -23.87 5.78 6.23
CA THR A 237 -25.32 5.55 6.26
C THR A 237 -25.96 5.80 4.89
N GLU A 238 -25.58 6.86 4.22
CA GLU A 238 -26.03 7.18 2.85
C GLU A 238 -25.66 6.07 1.86
N ASN A 239 -24.60 5.31 2.13
CA ASN A 239 -24.16 4.16 1.34
C ASN A 239 -24.58 2.79 1.93
N GLY A 240 -25.71 2.74 2.61
CA GLY A 240 -26.39 1.51 3.06
C GLY A 240 -25.74 0.83 4.26
N ASN A 241 -25.00 1.54 5.09
CA ASN A 241 -24.27 1.04 6.27
C ASN A 241 -23.32 -0.10 5.95
N LYS A 242 -22.61 -0.02 4.83
CA LYS A 242 -21.62 -1.02 4.37
C LYS A 242 -20.33 -0.36 3.96
N MET A 243 -19.23 -1.07 4.13
CA MET A 243 -17.96 -0.67 3.54
C MET A 243 -18.04 -0.72 2.00
N PRO A 244 -17.32 0.17 1.28
CA PRO A 244 -17.32 0.14 -0.17
C PRO A 244 -16.79 -1.20 -0.69
N VAL A 245 -17.44 -1.72 -1.73
CA VAL A 245 -17.05 -2.94 -2.43
C VAL A 245 -16.82 -2.65 -3.90
N PHE A 246 -16.07 -3.50 -4.59
CA PHE A 246 -15.91 -3.37 -6.02
C PHE A 246 -17.27 -3.51 -6.73
N PRO A 247 -17.62 -2.67 -7.71
CA PRO A 247 -18.99 -2.56 -8.19
C PRO A 247 -19.46 -3.71 -9.09
N LEU A 248 -18.52 -4.51 -9.66
CA LEU A 248 -18.87 -5.65 -10.51
C LEU A 248 -18.78 -6.96 -9.73
N ASP A 249 -19.53 -7.97 -10.20
CA ASP A 249 -19.53 -9.31 -9.64
C ASP A 249 -18.15 -9.97 -9.81
N LEU A 250 -17.50 -10.31 -8.71
CA LEU A 250 -16.19 -10.99 -8.67
C LEU A 250 -16.31 -12.52 -8.55
N GLY A 251 -17.53 -13.07 -8.58
CA GLY A 251 -17.77 -14.51 -8.46
C GLY A 251 -17.51 -15.05 -7.05
N LEU A 252 -17.74 -14.23 -6.02
CA LEU A 252 -17.58 -14.58 -4.62
C LEU A 252 -18.92 -14.50 -3.89
N ALA A 253 -19.19 -15.50 -3.04
CA ALA A 253 -20.30 -15.42 -2.11
C ALA A 253 -20.03 -14.39 -1.00
N PRO A 254 -21.07 -13.83 -0.34
CA PRO A 254 -20.90 -12.92 0.78
C PRO A 254 -19.96 -13.47 1.86
N GLY A 255 -18.92 -12.70 2.21
CA GLY A 255 -17.90 -13.09 3.20
C GLY A 255 -16.85 -14.08 2.69
N GLN A 256 -16.91 -14.50 1.44
CA GLN A 256 -15.89 -15.34 0.81
C GLN A 256 -14.71 -14.50 0.32
N THR A 257 -13.50 -15.08 0.39
CA THR A 257 -12.27 -14.57 -0.21
C THR A 257 -11.72 -15.57 -1.23
N ALA A 258 -10.86 -15.12 -2.12
CA ALA A 258 -10.09 -15.98 -3.00
C ALA A 258 -8.61 -15.55 -2.98
N PRO A 259 -7.68 -16.43 -3.38
CA PRO A 259 -6.28 -16.07 -3.55
C PRO A 259 -6.14 -14.83 -4.42
N VAL A 260 -5.17 -13.98 -4.08
CA VAL A 260 -4.87 -12.80 -4.87
C VAL A 260 -4.27 -13.18 -6.22
N ARG A 261 -4.80 -12.59 -7.28
CA ARG A 261 -4.18 -12.49 -8.58
C ARG A 261 -3.77 -11.03 -8.80
N PRO A 262 -2.48 -10.71 -8.82
CA PRO A 262 -2.04 -9.36 -9.09
C PRO A 262 -2.28 -8.95 -10.55
N VAL A 263 -2.58 -7.68 -10.75
CA VAL A 263 -2.76 -7.07 -12.06
C VAL A 263 -1.96 -5.78 -12.12
N GLU A 264 -1.24 -5.56 -13.21
CA GLU A 264 -0.50 -4.33 -13.50
C GLU A 264 -0.84 -3.84 -14.90
N ILE A 265 -1.04 -2.53 -15.03
CA ILE A 265 -1.44 -1.91 -16.27
C ILE A 265 -0.75 -0.56 -16.41
N ASN A 266 -0.01 -0.35 -17.48
CA ASN A 266 0.43 0.99 -17.88
C ASN A 266 -0.80 1.74 -18.40
N VAL A 267 -1.22 2.79 -17.69
CA VAL A 267 -2.41 3.57 -18.02
C VAL A 267 -2.06 4.66 -19.04
N LEU A 268 -1.00 5.44 -18.76
CA LEU A 268 -0.51 6.52 -19.61
C LEU A 268 1.03 6.55 -19.56
N ASP A 269 1.67 6.94 -20.66
CA ASP A 269 3.08 7.30 -20.65
C ASP A 269 3.34 8.66 -19.99
N ALA A 270 4.60 9.05 -19.84
CA ALA A 270 4.97 10.30 -19.16
C ALA A 270 4.32 11.55 -19.78
N ARG A 271 4.32 11.64 -21.12
CA ARG A 271 3.75 12.80 -21.85
C ARG A 271 2.24 12.85 -21.68
N SER A 272 1.57 11.74 -21.87
CA SER A 272 0.12 11.62 -21.74
C SER A 272 -0.31 11.87 -20.29
N THR A 273 0.50 11.46 -19.30
CA THR A 273 0.25 11.75 -17.89
C THR A 273 0.33 13.25 -17.57
N GLU A 274 1.29 13.97 -18.14
CA GLU A 274 1.36 15.44 -17.98
C GLU A 274 0.17 16.15 -18.66
N LEU A 275 -0.26 15.69 -19.84
CA LEU A 275 -1.46 16.21 -20.50
C LEU A 275 -2.71 15.97 -19.68
N PHE A 276 -2.90 14.74 -19.16
CA PHE A 276 -4.01 14.40 -18.29
C PHE A 276 -4.04 15.28 -17.02
N ASP A 277 -2.90 15.46 -16.35
CA ASP A 277 -2.78 16.34 -15.18
C ASP A 277 -3.12 17.81 -15.52
N GLY A 278 -2.69 18.28 -16.70
CA GLY A 278 -3.03 19.59 -17.23
C GLY A 278 -4.52 19.78 -17.45
N ILE A 279 -5.21 18.79 -18.05
CA ILE A 279 -6.66 18.78 -18.25
C ILE A 279 -7.38 18.80 -16.89
N CYS A 280 -6.98 17.94 -15.94
CA CYS A 280 -7.55 17.92 -14.60
C CYS A 280 -7.41 19.27 -13.88
N LYS A 281 -6.25 19.92 -13.99
CA LYS A 281 -6.01 21.26 -13.42
C LYS A 281 -6.90 22.32 -14.07
N SER A 282 -7.05 22.30 -15.39
CA SER A 282 -7.90 23.23 -16.15
C SER A 282 -9.36 23.05 -15.81
N ALA A 283 -9.79 21.84 -15.46
CA ALA A 283 -11.13 21.51 -14.98
C ALA A 283 -11.34 21.81 -13.47
N GLY A 284 -10.36 22.42 -12.77
CA GLY A 284 -10.50 22.82 -11.37
C GLY A 284 -10.13 21.71 -10.35
N GLY A 285 -9.44 20.65 -10.76
CA GLY A 285 -9.01 19.56 -9.89
C GLY A 285 -7.50 19.37 -9.85
N ARG A 286 -7.08 18.14 -9.66
CA ARG A 286 -5.71 17.63 -9.66
C ARG A 286 -5.71 16.25 -10.29
N ILE A 287 -4.54 15.68 -10.60
CA ILE A 287 -4.43 14.34 -11.18
C ILE A 287 -5.22 13.29 -10.38
N LEU A 288 -5.14 13.30 -9.05
CA LEU A 288 -5.89 12.36 -8.21
C LEU A 288 -7.40 12.56 -8.31
N SER A 289 -7.89 13.79 -8.47
CA SER A 289 -9.31 14.06 -8.72
C SER A 289 -9.76 13.52 -10.07
N GLY A 290 -8.90 13.63 -11.09
CA GLY A 290 -9.12 13.00 -12.39
C GLY A 290 -9.14 11.47 -12.32
N ILE A 291 -8.27 10.87 -11.51
CA ILE A 291 -8.28 9.42 -11.27
C ILE A 291 -9.63 9.00 -10.64
N TYR A 292 -10.09 9.70 -9.60
CA TYR A 292 -11.41 9.43 -8.99
C TYR A 292 -12.54 9.62 -9.98
N ALA A 293 -12.51 10.68 -10.81
CA ALA A 293 -13.52 10.92 -11.84
C ALA A 293 -13.54 9.77 -12.88
N ALA A 294 -12.38 9.32 -13.36
CA ALA A 294 -12.29 8.22 -14.33
C ALA A 294 -12.81 6.88 -13.75
N VAL A 295 -12.46 6.57 -12.48
CA VAL A 295 -12.97 5.39 -11.79
C VAL A 295 -14.48 5.47 -11.58
N ALA A 296 -15.00 6.62 -11.14
CA ALA A 296 -16.44 6.85 -10.97
C ALA A 296 -17.23 6.72 -12.29
N ILE A 297 -16.68 7.19 -13.41
CA ILE A 297 -17.27 7.02 -14.74
C ILE A 297 -17.31 5.53 -15.10
N ALA A 298 -16.22 4.79 -14.86
CA ALA A 298 -16.20 3.35 -15.12
C ALA A 298 -17.22 2.59 -14.27
N ASP A 299 -17.39 2.94 -12.99
CA ASP A 299 -18.40 2.38 -12.09
C ASP A 299 -19.82 2.69 -12.59
N TYR A 300 -20.05 3.92 -13.02
CA TYR A 300 -21.35 4.33 -13.57
C TYR A 300 -21.69 3.61 -14.88
N GLU A 301 -20.79 3.62 -15.85
CA GLU A 301 -21.03 3.05 -17.18
C GLU A 301 -21.09 1.51 -17.19
N LEU A 302 -20.36 0.84 -16.30
CA LEU A 302 -20.28 -0.63 -16.27
C LEU A 302 -21.21 -1.29 -15.26
N ALA A 303 -21.51 -0.60 -14.14
CA ALA A 303 -22.32 -1.13 -13.05
C ALA A 303 -23.59 -0.32 -12.76
N GLY A 304 -23.79 0.85 -13.40
CA GLY A 304 -24.94 1.73 -13.16
C GLY A 304 -24.86 2.49 -11.82
N SER A 305 -23.68 2.58 -11.20
CA SER A 305 -23.48 3.25 -9.91
C SER A 305 -23.61 4.77 -10.07
N ALA A 306 -24.78 5.34 -9.71
CA ALA A 306 -25.04 6.78 -9.83
C ALA A 306 -24.11 7.63 -8.95
N ASP A 307 -23.63 7.06 -7.86
CA ASP A 307 -22.73 7.67 -6.89
C ASP A 307 -21.42 6.88 -6.83
N TYR A 308 -20.32 7.59 -6.72
CA TYR A 308 -19.02 6.98 -6.36
C TYR A 308 -18.92 6.86 -4.84
N TYR A 309 -18.55 5.68 -4.38
CA TYR A 309 -18.23 5.41 -2.98
C TYR A 309 -17.04 4.46 -2.88
N GLY A 310 -15.93 4.97 -2.37
CA GLY A 310 -14.69 4.22 -2.20
C GLY A 310 -13.95 4.62 -0.92
N MET A 311 -12.95 3.86 -0.53
CA MET A 311 -12.07 4.18 0.60
C MET A 311 -10.73 4.69 0.09
N SER A 312 -10.31 5.88 0.55
CA SER A 312 -8.99 6.43 0.28
C SER A 312 -8.00 6.03 1.38
N VAL A 313 -6.79 5.69 0.98
CA VAL A 313 -5.64 5.57 1.90
C VAL A 313 -4.93 6.91 1.95
N LEU A 314 -4.77 7.48 3.14
CA LEU A 314 -4.23 8.81 3.34
C LEU A 314 -2.98 8.76 4.23
N ASN A 315 -1.94 9.47 3.79
CA ASN A 315 -0.67 9.53 4.49
C ASN A 315 -0.78 10.45 5.72
N ASN A 316 -0.40 9.95 6.90
CA ASN A 316 -0.43 10.66 8.17
C ASN A 316 0.95 11.21 8.60
N ARG A 317 1.99 11.15 7.77
CA ARG A 317 3.33 11.66 8.13
C ARG A 317 3.35 13.16 8.42
N GLY A 318 2.32 13.90 7.98
CA GLY A 318 2.13 15.32 8.29
C GLY A 318 1.70 15.64 9.72
N LEU A 319 1.41 14.64 10.57
CA LEU A 319 1.03 14.84 11.97
C LEU A 319 2.20 15.27 12.87
N GLY A 320 3.43 15.20 12.38
CA GLY A 320 4.66 15.58 13.05
C GLY A 320 5.83 15.53 12.07
N ASN A 321 7.04 15.39 12.59
CA ASN A 321 8.25 15.27 11.77
C ASN A 321 8.50 13.79 11.35
N PHE A 322 7.54 13.21 10.58
CA PHE A 322 7.57 11.80 10.19
C PHE A 322 7.85 11.57 8.69
N GLN A 323 8.19 12.60 7.93
CA GLN A 323 8.36 12.51 6.47
C GLN A 323 9.35 11.43 6.03
N LEU A 324 10.39 11.18 6.85
CA LEU A 324 11.43 10.19 6.59
C LEU A 324 11.39 8.98 7.53
N SER A 325 10.34 8.88 8.36
CA SER A 325 10.22 7.81 9.36
C SER A 325 9.74 6.51 8.76
N GLN A 326 10.18 5.38 9.36
CA GLN A 326 9.70 4.04 9.05
C GLN A 326 8.51 3.69 9.93
N GLY A 327 7.46 3.12 9.32
CA GLY A 327 6.28 2.66 10.03
C GLY A 327 5.01 2.65 9.16
N TRP A 328 3.94 2.10 9.68
CA TRP A 328 2.62 2.14 9.04
C TRP A 328 1.90 3.42 9.44
N MET A 329 2.08 4.48 8.67
CA MET A 329 1.63 5.84 8.97
C MET A 329 0.54 6.28 8.00
N CYS A 330 -0.57 5.59 7.99
CA CYS A 330 -1.73 5.96 7.19
C CYS A 330 -3.03 5.96 7.99
N ASN A 331 -4.04 6.61 7.44
CA ASN A 331 -5.42 6.54 7.87
C ASN A 331 -6.31 6.29 6.66
N PHE A 332 -7.57 5.99 6.90
CA PHE A 332 -8.56 5.69 5.88
C PHE A 332 -9.73 6.65 6.02
N ALA A 333 -10.26 7.12 4.89
CA ALA A 333 -11.48 7.90 4.89
C ALA A 333 -12.27 7.68 3.59
N PRO A 334 -13.62 7.78 3.63
CA PRO A 334 -14.43 7.59 2.45
C PRO A 334 -14.27 8.76 1.47
N VAL A 335 -14.28 8.43 0.19
CA VAL A 335 -14.51 9.37 -0.90
C VAL A 335 -15.88 9.04 -1.47
N ALA A 336 -16.80 10.00 -1.40
CA ALA A 336 -18.16 9.84 -1.93
C ALA A 336 -18.58 11.11 -2.66
N PHE A 337 -19.18 10.95 -3.84
CA PHE A 337 -19.72 12.04 -4.64
C PHE A 337 -20.68 11.52 -5.73
N HIS A 338 -21.55 12.39 -6.21
CA HIS A 338 -22.54 12.04 -7.23
C HIS A 338 -21.94 12.11 -8.63
N THR A 339 -22.05 11.01 -9.39
CA THR A 339 -21.48 10.86 -10.74
C THR A 339 -22.52 11.15 -11.84
N ALA A 340 -23.74 10.68 -11.68
CA ALA A 340 -24.76 10.67 -12.74
C ALA A 340 -25.24 12.05 -13.19
N ALA A 341 -24.91 13.13 -12.49
CA ALA A 341 -25.27 14.50 -12.86
C ALA A 341 -24.35 15.12 -13.94
N ALA A 342 -23.12 14.60 -14.08
CA ALA A 342 -22.14 15.08 -15.06
C ALA A 342 -22.37 14.40 -16.42
N THR A 343 -22.11 15.13 -17.50
CA THR A 343 -22.19 14.62 -18.88
C THR A 343 -20.82 14.37 -19.50
N THR A 344 -19.78 14.95 -18.90
CA THR A 344 -18.39 14.77 -19.34
C THR A 344 -17.44 14.61 -18.16
N PHE A 345 -16.23 14.10 -18.45
CA PHE A 345 -15.17 13.93 -17.46
C PHE A 345 -14.77 15.28 -16.83
N THR A 346 -14.59 16.32 -17.65
CA THR A 346 -14.16 17.63 -17.14
C THR A 346 -15.21 18.30 -16.26
N GLU A 347 -16.51 18.05 -16.49
CA GLU A 347 -17.59 18.46 -15.58
C GLU A 347 -17.57 17.70 -14.26
N LEU A 348 -17.14 16.44 -14.23
CA LEU A 348 -17.09 15.61 -13.03
C LEU A 348 -15.87 15.92 -12.13
N VAL A 349 -14.75 16.35 -12.71
CA VAL A 349 -13.49 16.58 -11.98
C VAL A 349 -13.66 17.51 -10.76
N PRO A 350 -14.37 18.65 -10.79
CA PRO A 350 -14.58 19.50 -9.61
C PRO A 350 -15.34 18.79 -8.49
N THR A 351 -16.34 17.98 -8.82
CA THR A 351 -17.13 17.19 -7.86
C THR A 351 -16.27 16.12 -7.21
N ALA A 352 -15.48 15.38 -8.00
CA ALA A 352 -14.51 14.40 -7.49
C ALA A 352 -13.44 15.06 -6.62
N HIS A 353 -13.03 16.30 -6.97
CA HIS A 353 -12.07 17.06 -6.16
C HIS A 353 -12.66 17.45 -4.81
N ALA A 354 -13.90 17.92 -4.77
CA ALA A 354 -14.59 18.24 -3.52
C ALA A 354 -14.76 17.00 -2.62
N GLY A 355 -15.15 15.84 -3.21
CA GLY A 355 -15.22 14.56 -2.52
C GLY A 355 -13.89 14.13 -1.91
N HIS A 356 -12.79 14.27 -2.66
CA HIS A 356 -11.44 13.98 -2.15
C HIS A 356 -11.03 14.95 -1.03
N LEU A 357 -11.31 16.25 -1.15
CA LEU A 357 -11.01 17.22 -0.08
C LEU A 357 -11.82 16.93 1.19
N ARG A 358 -13.09 16.52 1.03
CA ARG A 358 -13.93 16.03 2.14
C ARG A 358 -13.27 14.83 2.82
N SER A 359 -12.83 13.84 2.05
CA SER A 359 -12.13 12.65 2.55
C SER A 359 -10.87 13.03 3.34
N LYS A 360 -10.06 13.97 2.84
CA LYS A 360 -8.88 14.46 3.58
C LYS A 360 -9.22 15.06 4.94
N ARG A 361 -10.31 15.82 5.03
CA ARG A 361 -10.79 16.37 6.31
C ARG A 361 -11.31 15.26 7.24
N LEU A 362 -12.04 14.30 6.71
CA LEU A 362 -12.53 13.15 7.47
C LEU A 362 -11.40 12.25 7.99
N ALA A 363 -10.26 12.21 7.31
CA ALA A 363 -9.06 11.49 7.76
C ALA A 363 -8.37 12.13 8.97
N ASP A 364 -8.79 13.31 9.42
CA ASP A 364 -8.38 13.84 10.71
C ASP A 364 -8.87 12.97 11.87
N VAL A 365 -9.99 12.28 11.70
CA VAL A 365 -10.51 11.29 12.65
C VAL A 365 -9.73 9.98 12.50
N PRO A 366 -9.08 9.46 13.55
CA PRO A 366 -8.52 8.12 13.49
C PRO A 366 -9.61 7.07 13.20
N VAL A 367 -9.34 6.16 12.27
CA VAL A 367 -10.34 5.18 11.80
C VAL A 367 -10.95 4.35 12.95
N GLN A 368 -10.19 4.06 14.00
CA GLN A 368 -10.70 3.33 15.16
C GLN A 368 -11.87 4.04 15.87
N SER A 369 -11.84 5.38 15.95
CA SER A 369 -12.93 6.16 16.55
C SER A 369 -14.23 6.00 15.74
N VAL A 370 -14.11 5.95 14.42
CA VAL A 370 -15.26 5.75 13.51
C VAL A 370 -15.79 4.32 13.62
N LEU A 371 -14.90 3.30 13.59
CA LEU A 371 -15.33 1.90 13.73
C LEU A 371 -16.02 1.64 15.06
N LEU A 372 -15.53 2.26 16.15
CA LEU A 372 -16.19 2.22 17.45
C LEU A 372 -17.57 2.87 17.41
N ALA A 373 -17.68 4.04 16.75
CA ALA A 373 -18.95 4.74 16.59
C ALA A 373 -19.97 3.91 15.78
N MET A 374 -19.55 3.24 14.70
CA MET A 374 -20.40 2.33 13.94
C MET A 374 -20.92 1.17 14.81
N LEU A 375 -20.05 0.54 15.56
CA LEU A 375 -20.43 -0.57 16.46
C LEU A 375 -21.40 -0.11 17.56
N THR A 376 -21.18 1.07 18.16
CA THR A 376 -22.06 1.63 19.18
C THR A 376 -23.40 2.10 18.63
N SER A 377 -23.44 2.45 17.34
CA SER A 377 -24.70 2.77 16.60
C SER A 377 -25.46 1.53 16.14
N GLY A 378 -25.01 0.32 16.47
CA GLY A 378 -25.72 -0.93 16.20
C GLY A 378 -25.45 -1.51 14.80
N VAL A 379 -24.44 -1.03 14.07
CA VAL A 379 -24.01 -1.65 12.81
C VAL A 379 -23.43 -3.03 13.11
N ALA A 380 -23.79 -4.02 12.30
CA ALA A 380 -23.31 -5.39 12.47
C ALA A 380 -21.77 -5.45 12.38
N ARG A 381 -21.15 -6.18 13.32
CA ARG A 381 -19.68 -6.29 13.36
C ARG A 381 -19.08 -6.75 12.03
N GLY A 382 -19.74 -7.67 11.33
CA GLY A 382 -19.29 -8.16 10.02
C GLY A 382 -19.21 -7.07 8.96
N ASP A 383 -20.17 -6.14 8.96
CA ASP A 383 -20.20 -5.01 8.02
C ASP A 383 -19.12 -3.96 8.36
N VAL A 384 -18.85 -3.74 9.67
CA VAL A 384 -17.80 -2.82 10.14
C VAL A 384 -16.39 -3.35 9.87
N THR A 385 -16.18 -4.67 9.98
CA THR A 385 -14.86 -5.32 9.83
C THR A 385 -14.61 -5.85 8.42
N ALA A 386 -15.57 -5.68 7.48
CA ALA A 386 -15.37 -6.03 6.09
C ALA A 386 -14.22 -5.21 5.48
N SER A 387 -13.34 -5.86 4.73
CA SER A 387 -12.26 -5.17 4.02
C SER A 387 -12.86 -4.27 2.94
N PRO A 388 -12.65 -2.95 2.99
CA PRO A 388 -13.19 -2.05 1.98
C PRO A 388 -12.47 -2.18 0.64
N ASN A 389 -13.15 -1.82 -0.45
CA ASN A 389 -12.50 -1.54 -1.71
C ASN A 389 -11.77 -0.20 -1.61
N MET A 390 -10.45 -0.20 -1.83
CA MET A 390 -9.60 0.97 -1.58
C MET A 390 -8.97 1.49 -2.88
N LEU A 391 -8.75 2.80 -2.89
CA LEU A 391 -7.94 3.47 -3.90
C LEU A 391 -6.85 4.28 -3.21
N SER A 392 -5.61 4.12 -3.67
CA SER A 392 -4.48 4.95 -3.26
C SER A 392 -3.75 5.53 -4.47
N TYR A 393 -2.97 6.59 -4.23
CA TYR A 393 -2.11 7.21 -5.22
C TYR A 393 -0.76 7.56 -4.60
N ILE A 394 0.33 7.16 -5.26
CA ILE A 394 1.70 7.49 -4.88
C ILE A 394 2.43 8.09 -6.09
N ASP A 395 3.10 9.22 -5.88
CA ASP A 395 3.97 9.84 -6.88
C ASP A 395 5.44 9.60 -6.51
N PHE A 396 6.06 8.63 -7.15
CA PHE A 396 7.43 8.21 -6.88
C PHE A 396 8.49 9.23 -7.29
N ARG A 397 8.13 10.24 -8.07
CA ARG A 397 9.08 11.27 -8.54
C ARG A 397 9.58 12.17 -7.43
N TRP A 398 8.89 12.20 -6.28
CA TRP A 398 9.17 13.10 -5.16
C TRP A 398 9.87 12.45 -3.97
N PHE A 399 10.11 11.15 -4.04
CA PHE A 399 10.82 10.45 -2.98
C PHE A 399 12.34 10.68 -3.06
N PRO A 400 13.05 10.60 -1.91
CA PRO A 400 14.50 10.59 -1.88
C PRO A 400 15.08 9.51 -2.79
N GLY A 401 16.17 9.83 -3.48
CA GLY A 401 16.81 8.93 -4.43
C GLY A 401 16.20 8.91 -5.85
N ALA A 402 15.03 9.52 -6.05
CA ALA A 402 14.40 9.57 -7.38
C ALA A 402 15.35 10.12 -8.46
N GLY A 403 15.50 9.37 -9.56
CA GLY A 403 16.41 9.68 -10.65
C GLY A 403 17.79 9.05 -10.55
N THR A 404 18.13 8.40 -9.44
CA THR A 404 19.34 7.56 -9.36
C THR A 404 19.09 6.19 -10.00
N ALA A 405 20.13 5.58 -10.56
CA ALA A 405 19.99 4.30 -11.24
C ALA A 405 19.43 3.17 -10.32
N PRO A 406 19.87 3.00 -9.05
CA PRO A 406 19.25 2.02 -8.17
C PRO A 406 17.76 2.29 -7.91
N TYR A 407 17.36 3.55 -7.75
CA TYR A 407 15.96 3.92 -7.54
C TYR A 407 15.08 3.60 -8.74
N GLU A 408 15.53 3.96 -9.96
CA GLU A 408 14.75 3.74 -11.19
C GLU A 408 14.59 2.24 -11.51
N ARG A 409 15.56 1.40 -11.11
CA ARG A 409 15.48 -0.06 -11.25
C ARG A 409 14.71 -0.75 -10.12
N ALA A 410 14.39 -0.03 -9.05
CA ALA A 410 13.77 -0.62 -7.88
C ALA A 410 12.32 -1.05 -8.14
N MET A 411 11.98 -2.19 -7.57
CA MET A 411 10.65 -2.77 -7.54
C MET A 411 10.17 -2.88 -6.09
N GLU A 412 9.01 -2.29 -5.79
CA GLU A 412 8.30 -2.53 -4.54
C GLU A 412 7.26 -3.63 -4.77
N PHE A 413 7.12 -4.55 -3.86
CA PHE A 413 6.16 -5.65 -3.97
C PHE A 413 5.44 -5.95 -2.67
N THR A 414 4.24 -6.49 -2.82
CA THR A 414 3.37 -6.89 -1.70
C THR A 414 3.25 -8.41 -1.65
N GLY A 415 3.06 -8.94 -0.45
CA GLY A 415 2.68 -10.34 -0.29
C GLY A 415 1.30 -10.63 -0.88
N GLU A 416 1.17 -11.77 -1.53
CA GLU A 416 -0.06 -12.22 -2.19
C GLU A 416 -0.89 -13.06 -1.20
N GLY A 417 -1.91 -12.47 -0.60
CA GLY A 417 -2.82 -13.12 0.35
C GLY A 417 -4.12 -13.58 -0.30
N GLU A 418 -5.22 -13.25 0.36
CA GLU A 418 -6.59 -13.46 -0.11
C GLU A 418 -7.34 -12.14 -0.11
N THR A 419 -8.25 -11.96 -1.06
CA THR A 419 -9.07 -10.75 -1.16
C THR A 419 -10.51 -11.06 -1.56
N ALA A 420 -11.43 -10.18 -1.16
CA ALA A 420 -12.82 -10.14 -1.61
C ALA A 420 -13.09 -8.95 -2.55
N ASN A 421 -12.11 -8.05 -2.72
CA ASN A 421 -12.24 -6.82 -3.49
C ASN A 421 -11.13 -6.70 -4.56
N ALA A 422 -11.25 -5.67 -5.39
CA ALA A 422 -10.25 -5.31 -6.39
C ALA A 422 -9.71 -3.90 -6.09
N SER A 423 -9.09 -3.73 -4.92
CA SER A 423 -8.47 -2.46 -4.54
C SER A 423 -7.41 -2.04 -5.55
N MET A 424 -7.34 -0.74 -5.82
CA MET A 424 -6.49 -0.16 -6.83
C MET A 424 -5.48 0.81 -6.23
N TRP A 425 -4.25 0.74 -6.67
CA TRP A 425 -3.24 1.75 -6.40
C TRP A 425 -2.69 2.30 -7.71
N PHE A 426 -2.93 3.58 -7.92
CA PHE A 426 -2.32 4.33 -9.00
C PHE A 426 -0.97 4.85 -8.56
N ASN A 427 0.03 4.69 -9.42
CA ASN A 427 1.38 5.13 -9.14
C ASN A 427 1.92 5.88 -10.33
N ARG A 428 2.64 6.95 -10.04
CA ARG A 428 3.29 7.77 -11.06
C ARG A 428 4.80 7.76 -10.86
N ASP A 429 5.52 7.35 -11.87
CA ASP A 429 6.96 7.52 -11.94
C ASP A 429 7.35 8.54 -13.04
N ARG A 430 8.60 8.53 -13.47
CA ARG A 430 9.08 9.42 -14.54
C ARG A 430 8.64 8.99 -15.95
N HIS A 431 8.16 7.76 -16.08
CA HIS A 431 7.88 7.13 -17.36
C HIS A 431 6.40 6.89 -17.60
N HIS A 432 5.64 6.58 -16.53
CA HIS A 432 4.25 6.14 -16.63
C HIS A 432 3.38 6.61 -15.46
N LEU A 433 2.08 6.68 -15.71
CA LEU A 433 1.03 6.45 -14.75
C LEU A 433 0.60 5.00 -14.92
N TYR A 434 0.72 4.20 -13.89
CA TYR A 434 0.33 2.80 -13.92
C TYR A 434 -0.62 2.45 -12.77
N LEU A 435 -1.42 1.42 -12.99
CA LEU A 435 -2.39 0.87 -12.05
C LEU A 435 -1.91 -0.51 -11.61
N GLY A 436 -1.75 -0.70 -10.29
CA GLY A 436 -1.66 -2.01 -9.66
C GLY A 436 -2.98 -2.37 -8.98
N SER A 437 -3.33 -3.64 -8.97
CA SER A 437 -4.50 -4.15 -8.25
C SER A 437 -4.28 -5.56 -7.76
N GLN A 438 -4.76 -5.87 -6.55
CA GLN A 438 -4.90 -7.24 -6.05
C GLN A 438 -6.35 -7.69 -6.21
N THR A 439 -6.57 -8.65 -7.09
CA THR A 439 -7.88 -9.11 -7.48
C THR A 439 -8.11 -10.55 -7.05
N PRO A 440 -9.35 -10.98 -6.75
CA PRO A 440 -9.60 -12.38 -6.43
C PRO A 440 -9.42 -13.26 -7.67
N ASP A 441 -8.75 -14.41 -7.51
CA ASP A 441 -8.48 -15.33 -8.60
C ASP A 441 -9.68 -16.25 -8.89
N THR A 442 -10.77 -15.66 -9.38
CA THR A 442 -11.94 -16.38 -9.91
C THR A 442 -12.08 -16.17 -11.41
N LEU A 443 -12.73 -17.06 -12.12
CA LEU A 443 -13.01 -16.87 -13.56
C LEU A 443 -13.82 -15.59 -13.79
N ARG A 444 -14.84 -15.38 -12.96
CA ARG A 444 -15.71 -14.20 -13.07
C ARG A 444 -14.96 -12.89 -12.84
N ALA A 445 -14.07 -12.85 -11.83
CA ALA A 445 -13.24 -11.68 -11.58
C ALA A 445 -12.30 -11.40 -12.76
N ARG A 446 -11.66 -12.42 -13.34
CA ARG A 446 -10.78 -12.24 -14.49
C ARG A 446 -11.49 -11.57 -15.67
N GLU A 447 -12.71 -12.03 -16.00
CA GLU A 447 -13.52 -11.47 -17.08
C GLU A 447 -13.95 -10.01 -16.78
N GLN A 448 -14.54 -9.79 -15.62
CA GLN A 448 -15.09 -8.48 -15.24
C GLN A 448 -13.99 -7.43 -15.09
N LEU A 449 -12.86 -7.79 -14.49
CA LEU A 449 -11.74 -6.87 -14.30
C LEU A 449 -11.01 -6.58 -15.61
N ALA A 450 -10.85 -7.53 -16.51
CA ALA A 450 -10.31 -7.24 -17.84
C ALA A 450 -11.20 -6.20 -18.58
N ARG A 451 -12.53 -6.38 -18.53
CA ARG A 451 -13.49 -5.40 -19.09
C ARG A 451 -13.38 -4.05 -18.41
N TYR A 452 -13.32 -4.03 -17.07
CA TYR A 452 -13.24 -2.82 -16.26
C TYR A 452 -11.95 -2.04 -16.54
N HIS A 453 -10.80 -2.69 -16.48
CA HIS A 453 -9.50 -2.06 -16.69
C HIS A 453 -9.33 -1.54 -18.12
N ASN A 454 -9.77 -2.30 -19.14
CA ASN A 454 -9.74 -1.82 -20.52
C ASN A 454 -10.62 -0.59 -20.72
N HIS A 455 -11.79 -0.57 -20.07
CA HIS A 455 -12.67 0.58 -20.10
C HIS A 455 -12.05 1.79 -19.40
N LEU A 456 -11.46 1.58 -18.24
CA LEU A 456 -10.78 2.62 -17.49
C LEU A 456 -9.62 3.23 -18.30
N VAL A 457 -8.75 2.42 -18.90
CA VAL A 457 -7.68 2.90 -19.78
C VAL A 457 -8.25 3.70 -20.96
N ARG A 458 -9.36 3.26 -21.57
CA ARG A 458 -10.04 3.99 -22.63
C ARG A 458 -10.48 5.38 -22.17
N ILE A 459 -11.03 5.53 -20.95
CA ILE A 459 -11.39 6.84 -20.42
C ILE A 459 -10.17 7.73 -20.34
N PHE A 460 -9.05 7.27 -19.76
CA PHE A 460 -7.82 8.03 -19.64
C PHE A 460 -7.26 8.45 -21.00
N THR A 461 -7.19 7.52 -21.95
CA THR A 461 -6.63 7.81 -23.29
C THR A 461 -7.52 8.77 -24.06
N THR A 462 -8.86 8.60 -24.02
CA THR A 462 -9.79 9.54 -24.67
C THR A 462 -9.67 10.94 -24.09
N VAL A 463 -9.58 11.08 -22.75
CA VAL A 463 -9.35 12.40 -22.13
C VAL A 463 -8.08 13.06 -22.64
N VAL A 464 -6.99 12.31 -22.80
CA VAL A 464 -5.73 12.83 -23.33
C VAL A 464 -5.84 13.23 -24.79
N ASP A 465 -6.46 12.38 -25.62
CA ASP A 465 -6.51 12.54 -27.07
C ASP A 465 -7.52 13.62 -27.51
N GLU A 466 -8.65 13.73 -26.81
CA GLU A 466 -9.77 14.60 -27.18
C GLU A 466 -9.93 15.81 -26.25
N GLY A 467 -9.20 15.85 -25.11
CA GLY A 467 -9.31 16.90 -24.09
C GLY A 467 -10.47 16.69 -23.09
N ASP A 468 -11.34 15.71 -23.32
CA ASP A 468 -12.49 15.35 -22.48
C ASP A 468 -12.94 13.92 -22.78
N TYR A 469 -13.89 13.41 -21.98
CA TYR A 469 -14.58 12.14 -22.22
C TYR A 469 -16.08 12.32 -21.99
N ARG A 470 -16.92 11.95 -22.97
CA ARG A 470 -18.36 12.01 -22.84
C ARG A 470 -18.90 10.77 -22.11
N ILE A 471 -19.56 10.98 -20.98
CA ILE A 471 -20.11 9.91 -20.14
C ILE A 471 -21.32 9.29 -20.84
N ALA A 472 -21.30 7.97 -21.04
CA ALA A 472 -22.39 7.23 -21.61
C ALA A 472 -23.45 6.91 -20.54
N ASN A 473 -24.73 7.12 -20.88
CA ASN A 473 -25.81 6.76 -19.94
C ASN A 473 -26.09 5.24 -20.05
N PRO A 474 -25.90 4.44 -18.99
CA PRO A 474 -26.12 2.99 -19.02
C PRO A 474 -27.55 2.60 -19.43
N ALA A 475 -28.57 3.40 -19.07
CA ALA A 475 -29.94 3.15 -19.45
C ALA A 475 -30.23 3.27 -20.96
N LEU A 476 -29.33 3.92 -21.73
CA LEU A 476 -29.44 4.00 -23.19
C LEU A 476 -28.80 2.79 -23.88
N GLY A 477 -27.79 2.16 -23.24
CA GLY A 477 -27.13 0.95 -23.75
C GLY A 477 -28.08 -0.26 -23.75
N GLU A 478 -28.84 -0.45 -22.69
CA GLU A 478 -29.82 -1.55 -22.60
C GLU A 478 -30.96 -1.41 -23.63
N LYS A 479 -31.41 -0.18 -23.92
CA LYS A 479 -32.42 0.07 -24.97
C LYS A 479 -31.90 -0.22 -26.37
N ASN A 480 -30.63 0.07 -26.65
CA ASN A 480 -30.02 -0.21 -27.95
C ASN A 480 -29.77 -1.71 -28.16
N VAL A 481 -29.41 -2.46 -27.13
CA VAL A 481 -29.28 -3.93 -27.19
C VAL A 481 -30.66 -4.58 -27.35
N ALA A 482 -31.66 -4.10 -26.64
CA ALA A 482 -33.04 -4.61 -26.78
C ALA A 482 -33.64 -4.32 -28.18
N LEU A 483 -33.32 -3.17 -28.78
CA LEU A 483 -33.73 -2.82 -30.14
C LEU A 483 -32.95 -3.59 -31.21
N ALA A 484 -31.65 -3.88 -30.98
CA ALA A 484 -30.88 -4.69 -31.89
C ALA A 484 -31.35 -6.17 -31.88
N ASN A 485 -31.60 -6.73 -30.70
CA ASN A 485 -32.16 -8.08 -30.59
C ASN A 485 -33.58 -8.19 -31.16
N ALA A 486 -34.40 -7.18 -31.02
CA ALA A 486 -35.74 -7.13 -31.62
C ALA A 486 -35.75 -6.94 -33.16
N ALA A 487 -34.65 -6.44 -33.73
CA ALA A 487 -34.47 -6.29 -35.17
C ALA A 487 -33.87 -7.56 -35.82
N GLU A 488 -33.22 -8.47 -35.05
CA GLU A 488 -32.78 -9.77 -35.50
C GLU A 488 -33.87 -10.86 -35.47
N ASP A 489 -34.97 -10.60 -34.75
CA ASP A 489 -36.15 -11.48 -34.66
C ASP A 489 -37.28 -11.11 -35.64
N LEU A 490 -37.08 -10.16 -36.57
CA LEU A 490 -37.96 -9.78 -37.67
C LEU A 490 -37.35 -10.13 -39.02
#